data_713e04e1ae06c98aea2eaef9623ac735
#
_entry.id   713e04e1ae06c98aea2eaef9623ac735
#
_cell.length_a   1.000
_cell.length_b   1.000
_cell.length_c   1.000
_cell.angle_alpha   90.00
_cell.angle_beta   90.00
_cell.angle_gamma   90.00
#
_symmetry.space_group_name_H-M   'P 1'
#
loop_
_entity.id
_entity.type
_entity.pdbx_description
1 polymer ?
#
loop_
_entity_poly.entity_id
_entity_poly.type
_entity_poly.pdbx_seq_one_letter_code
_entity_poly.pdbx_strand_id
1 'polypeptide(L)'
;MQDGFLTISVVDSTTNAPIQDVTINIYGQNADGSTSSAIYQNLKTNESGQIVNIPLSAPDVDYSSDPTSTTKPYADYIVEAIKDGYETIIIDGTQLLPIVTARQPIPMTPKQRSRRSYRRQNEITYDIGPHTLWGDYPPKIPEDSLKPIPAPTGFVVLDNPVVPEFIVVHDGLPSDSSAENYWVPFKTYIKNVASSEIYPTWPEQTIYANVIAIISFTLNRVFTEWYRNQGYNFTITSTTNYDHKYIHNRNIFDEISVVVDTVFNTFIKRPPTARQPLLAQYCDGQKTQCPDQMTQWGSKSLGDQGYNYEEILKYFYGDNILFAEAQIVSGVPVSFLGTTLEIGSKGTPVRTIQNQLNAISNSYPAIPKVA
;
A
#
# COMPACT_ATOMS: atom_id res chain seq x y z
N MET A 1 -8.34 -12.33 22.56
CA MET A 1 -7.91 -12.61 21.18
C MET A 1 -9.15 -12.70 20.32
N GLN A 2 -9.11 -12.14 19.13
CA GLN A 2 -10.18 -12.12 18.16
C GLN A 2 -9.65 -12.70 16.83
N ASP A 3 -10.53 -13.10 15.93
CA ASP A 3 -10.09 -13.57 14.62
C ASP A 3 -9.95 -12.39 13.65
N GLY A 4 -8.87 -12.41 12.88
CA GLY A 4 -8.70 -11.69 11.64
C GLY A 4 -8.73 -12.66 10.46
N PHE A 5 -8.78 -12.15 9.25
CA PHE A 5 -8.89 -12.98 8.04
C PHE A 5 -7.73 -12.73 7.09
N LEU A 6 -7.14 -13.80 6.58
CA LEU A 6 -6.08 -13.71 5.58
C LEU A 6 -6.59 -14.22 4.23
N THR A 7 -6.41 -13.42 3.19
CA THR A 7 -6.57 -13.83 1.80
C THR A 7 -5.19 -13.83 1.13
N ILE A 8 -4.82 -14.92 0.52
CA ILE A 8 -3.54 -15.08 -0.20
C ILE A 8 -3.82 -15.05 -1.69
N SER A 9 -3.00 -14.32 -2.45
CA SER A 9 -3.06 -14.27 -3.92
C SER A 9 -1.69 -14.54 -4.50
N VAL A 10 -1.56 -15.62 -5.27
CA VAL A 10 -0.30 -16.06 -5.87
C VAL A 10 -0.32 -15.84 -7.37
N VAL A 11 0.70 -15.14 -7.87
CA VAL A 11 0.87 -14.84 -9.28
C VAL A 11 2.29 -15.15 -9.76
N ASP A 12 2.43 -15.41 -11.04
CA ASP A 12 3.75 -15.46 -11.70
C ASP A 12 4.34 -14.04 -11.77
N SER A 13 5.55 -13.86 -11.26
CA SER A 13 6.20 -12.54 -11.14
C SER A 13 6.53 -11.89 -12.49
N THR A 14 6.54 -12.67 -13.57
CA THR A 14 6.89 -12.20 -14.93
C THR A 14 5.66 -11.82 -15.74
N THR A 15 4.58 -12.61 -15.59
CA THR A 15 3.37 -12.50 -16.43
C THR A 15 2.16 -11.93 -15.69
N ASN A 16 2.23 -11.85 -14.35
CA ASN A 16 1.11 -11.56 -13.46
C ASN A 16 -0.07 -12.55 -13.58
N ALA A 17 0.13 -13.69 -14.23
CA ALA A 17 -0.88 -14.73 -14.31
C ALA A 17 -1.06 -15.43 -12.95
N PRO A 18 -2.30 -15.76 -12.54
CA PRO A 18 -2.52 -16.52 -11.32
C PRO A 18 -1.93 -17.92 -11.39
N ILE A 19 -1.49 -18.44 -10.26
CA ILE A 19 -0.95 -19.79 -10.18
C ILE A 19 -1.86 -20.64 -9.31
N GLN A 20 -2.50 -21.62 -9.94
CA GLN A 20 -3.33 -22.65 -9.30
C GLN A 20 -2.46 -23.73 -8.63
N ASP A 21 -3.03 -24.41 -7.62
CA ASP A 21 -2.42 -25.56 -6.92
C ASP A 21 -1.05 -25.25 -6.29
N VAL A 22 -0.81 -24.00 -5.89
CA VAL A 22 0.34 -23.66 -5.05
C VAL A 22 0.08 -24.21 -3.65
N THR A 23 1.06 -24.89 -3.08
CA THR A 23 1.00 -25.33 -1.68
C THR A 23 1.33 -24.13 -0.78
N ILE A 24 0.44 -23.82 0.15
CA ILE A 24 0.63 -22.77 1.15
C ILE A 24 0.67 -23.41 2.54
N ASN A 25 1.71 -23.08 3.30
CA ASN A 25 1.83 -23.38 4.72
C ASN A 25 1.85 -22.07 5.50
N ILE A 26 1.19 -22.03 6.65
CA ILE A 26 1.13 -20.85 7.53
C ILE A 26 1.61 -21.25 8.91
N TYR A 27 2.57 -20.49 9.43
CA TYR A 27 3.16 -20.68 10.75
C TYR A 27 2.93 -19.42 11.59
N GLY A 28 2.80 -19.58 12.91
CA GLY A 28 2.85 -18.43 13.82
C GLY A 28 4.30 -17.98 14.02
N GLN A 29 4.48 -16.71 14.32
CA GLN A 29 5.75 -16.18 14.78
C GLN A 29 5.70 -15.96 16.29
N ASN A 30 6.69 -16.47 17.01
CA ASN A 30 6.83 -16.27 18.45
C ASN A 30 7.36 -14.85 18.75
N ALA A 31 7.25 -14.41 19.99
CA ALA A 31 7.71 -13.08 20.41
C ALA A 31 9.23 -12.87 20.22
N ASP A 32 10.00 -13.93 20.18
CA ASP A 32 11.45 -13.90 19.91
C ASP A 32 11.78 -13.96 18.40
N GLY A 33 10.79 -13.91 17.54
CA GLY A 33 10.92 -14.01 16.09
C GLY A 33 11.07 -15.44 15.56
N SER A 34 11.12 -16.45 16.43
CA SER A 34 11.22 -17.84 15.98
C SER A 34 9.88 -18.34 15.41
N THR A 35 9.96 -19.29 14.47
CA THR A 35 8.80 -19.94 13.87
C THR A 35 8.15 -20.91 14.87
N SER A 36 6.84 -20.81 15.05
CA SER A 36 6.06 -21.80 15.82
C SER A 36 5.71 -23.02 14.96
N SER A 37 4.97 -23.97 15.53
CA SER A 37 4.36 -25.05 14.75
C SER A 37 3.42 -24.52 13.69
N ALA A 38 3.28 -25.28 12.59
CA ALA A 38 2.37 -24.91 11.50
C ALA A 38 0.91 -24.88 11.99
N ILE A 39 0.23 -23.77 11.68
CA ILE A 39 -1.20 -23.58 11.97
C ILE A 39 -2.03 -24.18 10.84
N TYR A 40 -1.62 -23.93 9.60
CA TYR A 40 -2.19 -24.53 8.41
C TYR A 40 -1.09 -25.17 7.56
N GLN A 41 -1.37 -26.33 7.00
CA GLN A 41 -0.46 -27.05 6.12
C GLN A 41 -1.20 -27.51 4.86
N ASN A 42 -0.48 -27.49 3.72
CA ASN A 42 -0.93 -28.02 2.45
C ASN A 42 -2.24 -27.40 1.92
N LEU A 43 -2.54 -26.14 2.27
CA LEU A 43 -3.60 -25.41 1.61
C LEU A 43 -3.25 -25.25 0.11
N LYS A 44 -4.27 -25.20 -0.75
CA LYS A 44 -4.05 -25.08 -2.19
C LYS A 44 -4.76 -23.85 -2.76
N THR A 45 -4.04 -23.10 -3.60
CA THR A 45 -4.66 -22.01 -4.35
C THR A 45 -5.65 -22.56 -5.40
N ASN A 46 -6.76 -21.85 -5.58
CA ASN A 46 -7.77 -22.15 -6.60
C ASN A 46 -7.31 -21.70 -8.00
N GLU A 47 -8.18 -21.83 -9.01
CA GLU A 47 -7.93 -21.43 -10.41
C GLU A 47 -7.56 -19.94 -10.56
N SER A 48 -8.00 -19.08 -9.63
CA SER A 48 -7.63 -17.66 -9.59
C SER A 48 -6.34 -17.40 -8.79
N GLY A 49 -5.59 -18.43 -8.42
CA GLY A 49 -4.38 -18.31 -7.61
C GLY A 49 -4.64 -17.90 -6.16
N GLN A 50 -5.85 -18.12 -5.62
CA GLN A 50 -6.25 -17.57 -4.34
C GLN A 50 -6.62 -18.62 -3.30
N ILE A 51 -6.40 -18.27 -2.03
CA ILE A 51 -7.05 -18.87 -0.86
C ILE A 51 -7.68 -17.71 -0.10
N VAL A 52 -8.98 -17.77 0.15
CA VAL A 52 -9.74 -16.65 0.72
C VAL A 52 -10.22 -16.97 2.13
N ASN A 53 -10.29 -15.92 2.96
CA ASN A 53 -10.90 -15.95 4.29
C ASN A 53 -10.32 -17.03 5.24
N ILE A 54 -9.00 -17.15 5.30
CA ILE A 54 -8.34 -18.01 6.26
C ILE A 54 -8.44 -17.34 7.65
N PRO A 55 -9.17 -17.91 8.62
CA PRO A 55 -9.27 -17.35 9.96
C PRO A 55 -7.94 -17.59 10.71
N LEU A 56 -7.42 -16.55 11.32
CA LEU A 56 -6.19 -16.58 12.12
C LEU A 56 -6.38 -15.69 13.35
N SER A 57 -5.80 -16.10 14.48
CA SER A 57 -5.90 -15.36 15.73
C SER A 57 -5.13 -14.04 15.67
N ALA A 58 -5.73 -12.97 16.16
CA ALA A 58 -5.12 -11.67 16.34
C ALA A 58 -5.33 -11.15 17.76
N PRO A 59 -4.51 -10.18 18.24
CA PRO A 59 -4.73 -9.51 19.50
C PRO A 59 -6.09 -8.79 19.53
N ASP A 60 -6.50 -8.29 20.69
CA ASP A 60 -7.74 -7.54 20.82
C ASP A 60 -7.67 -6.22 20.08
N VAL A 61 -8.81 -5.77 19.51
CA VAL A 61 -8.90 -4.52 18.74
C VAL A 61 -8.54 -3.27 19.58
N ASP A 62 -8.76 -3.34 20.88
CA ASP A 62 -8.46 -2.24 21.80
C ASP A 62 -6.98 -1.84 21.76
N TYR A 63 -6.07 -2.78 21.52
CA TYR A 63 -4.63 -2.48 21.43
C TYR A 63 -4.26 -1.61 20.21
N SER A 64 -5.02 -1.67 19.13
CA SER A 64 -4.84 -0.79 17.98
C SER A 64 -5.53 0.58 18.14
N SER A 65 -6.31 0.75 19.20
CA SER A 65 -7.06 1.97 19.51
C SER A 65 -6.42 2.81 20.60
N ASP A 66 -5.47 2.26 21.36
CA ASP A 66 -4.79 2.93 22.48
C ASP A 66 -3.32 3.25 22.11
N PRO A 67 -2.96 4.53 21.96
CA PRO A 67 -1.59 4.94 21.66
C PRO A 67 -0.59 4.61 22.78
N THR A 68 -1.08 4.33 24.00
CA THR A 68 -0.25 4.02 25.17
C THR A 68 -0.09 2.51 25.38
N SER A 69 -0.72 1.68 24.54
CA SER A 69 -0.65 0.23 24.65
C SER A 69 0.79 -0.26 24.56
N THR A 70 1.19 -1.10 25.50
CA THR A 70 2.47 -1.82 25.49
C THR A 70 2.34 -3.22 24.86
N THR A 71 1.13 -3.60 24.46
CA THR A 71 0.86 -4.86 23.78
C THR A 71 0.79 -4.62 22.27
N LYS A 72 1.52 -5.45 21.51
CA LYS A 72 1.51 -5.39 20.04
C LYS A 72 0.09 -5.60 19.50
N PRO A 73 -0.45 -4.68 18.67
CA PRO A 73 -1.86 -4.74 18.24
C PRO A 73 -2.14 -5.70 17.10
N TYR A 74 -1.15 -6.39 16.58
CA TYR A 74 -1.26 -7.36 15.50
C TYR A 74 -0.44 -8.61 15.79
N ALA A 75 -0.81 -9.71 15.15
CA ALA A 75 -0.03 -10.93 15.10
C ALA A 75 0.79 -10.97 13.81
N ASP A 76 2.00 -11.56 13.87
CA ASP A 76 2.83 -11.85 12.71
C ASP A 76 2.76 -13.33 12.37
N TYR A 77 2.65 -13.61 11.08
CA TYR A 77 2.61 -14.95 10.54
C TYR A 77 3.67 -15.12 9.45
N ILE A 78 4.19 -16.34 9.35
CA ILE A 78 5.07 -16.73 8.24
C ILE A 78 4.22 -17.51 7.24
N VAL A 79 4.25 -17.06 5.97
CA VAL A 79 3.52 -17.70 4.86
C VAL A 79 4.54 -18.25 3.88
N GLU A 80 4.53 -19.56 3.70
CA GLU A 80 5.37 -20.29 2.75
C GLU A 80 4.56 -20.72 1.53
N ALA A 81 5.05 -20.42 0.34
CA ALA A 81 4.44 -20.80 -0.93
C ALA A 81 5.38 -21.68 -1.75
N ILE A 82 4.92 -22.89 -2.10
CA ILE A 82 5.70 -23.92 -2.77
C ILE A 82 4.97 -24.37 -4.03
N LYS A 83 5.68 -24.36 -5.18
CA LYS A 83 5.19 -24.87 -6.47
C LYS A 83 6.34 -25.41 -7.30
N ASP A 84 6.15 -26.58 -7.92
CA ASP A 84 7.14 -27.12 -8.86
C ASP A 84 7.35 -26.16 -10.03
N GLY A 85 8.60 -25.95 -10.38
CA GLY A 85 8.99 -25.00 -11.44
C GLY A 85 9.17 -23.55 -10.98
N TYR A 86 8.86 -23.22 -9.71
CA TYR A 86 9.03 -21.90 -9.12
C TYR A 86 9.97 -21.95 -7.92
N GLU A 87 10.61 -20.81 -7.63
CA GLU A 87 11.32 -20.63 -6.37
C GLU A 87 10.33 -20.67 -5.20
N THR A 88 10.70 -21.25 -4.07
CA THR A 88 9.90 -21.18 -2.85
C THR A 88 9.90 -19.76 -2.33
N ILE A 89 8.73 -19.21 -2.03
CA ILE A 89 8.60 -17.87 -1.45
C ILE A 89 8.21 -18.00 0.01
N ILE A 90 8.93 -17.29 0.86
CA ILE A 90 8.60 -17.10 2.28
C ILE A 90 8.31 -15.63 2.51
N ILE A 91 7.14 -15.33 3.06
CA ILE A 91 6.80 -14.02 3.60
C ILE A 91 6.91 -14.13 5.11
N ASP A 92 7.90 -13.50 5.70
CA ASP A 92 8.12 -13.46 7.13
C ASP A 92 7.56 -12.17 7.71
N GLY A 93 6.58 -12.27 8.61
CA GLY A 93 5.95 -11.13 9.25
C GLY A 93 4.65 -10.66 8.58
N THR A 94 3.89 -11.52 7.87
CA THR A 94 2.54 -11.17 7.42
C THR A 94 1.69 -10.71 8.62
N GLN A 95 1.30 -9.44 8.63
CA GLN A 95 0.61 -8.79 9.75
C GLN A 95 -0.89 -9.00 9.69
N LEU A 96 -1.48 -9.41 10.81
CA LEU A 96 -2.92 -9.60 10.94
C LEU A 96 -3.47 -8.84 12.14
N LEU A 97 -4.45 -7.97 11.88
CA LEU A 97 -5.24 -7.31 12.92
C LEU A 97 -6.60 -8.02 13.07
N PRO A 98 -7.27 -7.84 14.21
CA PRO A 98 -8.58 -8.47 14.45
C PRO A 98 -9.67 -7.84 13.58
N ILE A 99 -10.71 -8.61 13.28
CA ILE A 99 -11.95 -8.20 12.58
C ILE A 99 -11.78 -7.63 11.16
N VAL A 100 -10.56 -7.59 10.62
CA VAL A 100 -10.25 -7.08 9.27
C VAL A 100 -9.70 -8.17 8.37
N THR A 101 -9.69 -7.91 7.06
CA THR A 101 -9.10 -8.81 6.07
C THR A 101 -7.75 -8.29 5.59
N ALA A 102 -6.70 -9.07 5.82
CA ALA A 102 -5.38 -8.87 5.23
C ALA A 102 -5.27 -9.63 3.90
N ARG A 103 -4.74 -8.99 2.86
CA ARG A 103 -4.42 -9.61 1.56
C ARG A 103 -2.92 -9.70 1.38
N GLN A 104 -2.41 -10.92 1.29
CA GLN A 104 -1.00 -11.18 1.05
C GLN A 104 -0.77 -11.51 -0.42
N PRO A 105 -0.16 -10.60 -1.20
CA PRO A 105 0.30 -10.94 -2.54
C PRO A 105 1.58 -11.76 -2.46
N ILE A 106 1.70 -12.79 -3.29
CA ILE A 106 2.89 -13.62 -3.40
C ILE A 106 3.28 -13.74 -4.87
N PRO A 107 4.24 -12.93 -5.35
CA PRO A 107 4.80 -13.09 -6.69
C PRO A 107 5.81 -14.24 -6.69
N MET A 108 5.51 -15.34 -7.34
CA MET A 108 6.43 -16.47 -7.49
C MET A 108 7.30 -16.33 -8.73
N THR A 109 8.61 -16.52 -8.54
CA THR A 109 9.59 -16.41 -9.61
C THR A 109 9.82 -17.78 -10.27
N PRO A 110 9.66 -17.93 -11.59
CA PRO A 110 9.97 -19.18 -12.28
C PRO A 110 11.44 -19.54 -12.14
N LYS A 111 11.72 -20.82 -11.84
CA LYS A 111 13.11 -21.33 -11.79
C LYS A 111 13.78 -21.25 -13.14
N GLN A 112 14.93 -20.59 -13.23
CA GLN A 112 15.71 -20.56 -14.44
C GLN A 112 16.34 -21.95 -14.69
N ARG A 113 16.11 -22.52 -15.89
CA ARG A 113 16.77 -23.75 -16.35
C ARG A 113 18.25 -23.45 -16.65
N SER A 114 19.10 -23.37 -15.65
CA SER A 114 20.56 -23.28 -15.89
C SER A 114 21.22 -24.64 -15.69
N ARG A 115 22.01 -25.07 -16.71
CA ARG A 115 22.76 -26.35 -16.70
C ARG A 115 23.89 -26.39 -15.63
N ARG A 116 24.12 -25.36 -14.81
CA ARG A 116 25.30 -25.22 -13.96
C ARG A 116 25.06 -24.87 -12.48
N SER A 117 23.83 -24.88 -11.97
CA SER A 117 23.61 -24.47 -10.56
C SER A 117 23.08 -25.62 -9.71
N TYR A 118 23.96 -26.50 -9.24
CA TYR A 118 23.70 -27.51 -8.20
C TYR A 118 23.77 -26.95 -6.76
N ARG A 119 23.89 -25.63 -6.56
CA ARG A 119 24.07 -25.02 -5.23
C ARG A 119 23.51 -23.59 -5.11
N ARG A 120 22.25 -23.37 -5.41
CA ARG A 120 21.54 -22.18 -4.90
C ARG A 120 20.31 -22.65 -4.14
N GLN A 121 20.15 -22.09 -2.94
CA GLN A 121 18.89 -22.17 -2.22
C GLN A 121 17.80 -21.65 -3.17
N ASN A 122 16.84 -22.51 -3.49
CA ASN A 122 15.70 -22.19 -4.35
C ASN A 122 14.60 -21.50 -3.52
N GLU A 123 14.96 -20.56 -2.67
CA GLU A 123 14.11 -19.91 -1.69
C GLU A 123 14.36 -18.40 -1.66
N ILE A 124 13.30 -17.62 -1.69
CA ILE A 124 13.33 -16.16 -1.58
C ILE A 124 12.49 -15.79 -0.35
N THR A 125 13.08 -15.10 0.60
CA THR A 125 12.41 -14.60 1.79
C THR A 125 12.20 -13.08 1.67
N TYR A 126 10.98 -12.64 1.93
CA TYR A 126 10.62 -11.25 2.11
C TYR A 126 10.33 -11.02 3.60
N ASP A 127 11.09 -10.14 4.21
CA ASP A 127 10.94 -9.76 5.61
C ASP A 127 10.03 -8.52 5.71
N ILE A 128 8.89 -8.68 6.36
CA ILE A 128 7.93 -7.62 6.62
C ILE A 128 8.21 -7.06 8.01
N GLY A 129 8.97 -5.99 8.05
CA GLY A 129 9.31 -5.32 9.31
C GLY A 129 8.09 -4.79 10.07
N PRO A 130 8.28 -4.33 11.31
CA PRO A 130 7.19 -3.90 12.18
C PRO A 130 6.41 -2.71 11.58
N HIS A 131 5.12 -2.67 11.90
CA HIS A 131 4.26 -1.52 11.60
C HIS A 131 4.78 -0.26 12.30
N THR A 132 4.77 0.91 11.63
CA THR A 132 5.39 2.14 12.14
C THR A 132 4.82 2.60 13.48
N LEU A 133 3.50 2.48 13.67
CA LEU A 133 2.88 2.87 14.95
C LEU A 133 3.29 1.98 16.13
N TRP A 134 3.80 0.77 15.86
CA TRP A 134 4.36 -0.12 16.88
C TRP A 134 5.89 -0.08 16.95
N GLY A 135 6.57 -0.13 15.80
CA GLY A 135 8.02 -0.06 15.65
C GLY A 135 8.60 1.34 15.86
N ASP A 136 9.74 1.61 15.25
CA ASP A 136 10.37 2.94 15.29
C ASP A 136 9.66 3.91 14.33
N TYR A 137 9.51 5.14 14.80
CA TYR A 137 9.07 6.25 13.97
C TYR A 137 10.10 7.38 14.06
N PRO A 138 11.14 7.38 13.22
CA PRO A 138 12.15 8.42 13.25
C PRO A 138 11.55 9.78 12.84
N PRO A 139 12.04 10.90 13.40
CA PRO A 139 11.59 12.22 13.00
C PRO A 139 11.85 12.46 11.52
N LYS A 140 10.87 13.08 10.84
CA LYS A 140 11.04 13.48 9.44
C LYS A 140 12.10 14.57 9.32
N ILE A 141 12.87 14.53 8.25
CA ILE A 141 13.74 15.63 7.87
C ILE A 141 12.85 16.81 7.48
N PRO A 142 13.00 17.97 8.13
CA PRO A 142 12.18 19.14 7.83
C PRO A 142 12.36 19.59 6.39
N GLU A 143 11.25 19.77 5.69
CA GLU A 143 11.22 20.27 4.33
C GLU A 143 10.20 21.40 4.19
N ASP A 144 10.50 22.37 3.33
CA ASP A 144 9.52 23.39 2.98
C ASP A 144 8.32 22.73 2.26
N SER A 145 7.11 23.05 2.72
CA SER A 145 5.88 22.55 2.11
C SER A 145 5.65 23.06 0.69
N LEU A 146 6.31 24.17 0.32
CA LEU A 146 6.34 24.73 -1.03
C LEU A 146 7.69 24.44 -1.66
N LYS A 147 7.71 23.60 -2.69
CA LYS A 147 8.90 23.29 -3.45
C LYS A 147 9.02 24.24 -4.65
N PRO A 148 10.25 24.67 -5.03
CA PRO A 148 10.43 25.36 -6.28
C PRO A 148 9.98 24.43 -7.42
N ILE A 149 9.20 24.97 -8.37
CA ILE A 149 8.87 24.24 -9.60
C ILE A 149 10.16 24.17 -10.41
N PRO A 150 10.59 22.98 -10.85
CA PRO A 150 11.82 22.83 -11.60
C PRO A 150 11.80 23.68 -12.88
N ALA A 151 12.95 24.26 -13.21
CA ALA A 151 13.15 24.80 -14.55
C ALA A 151 13.07 23.64 -15.56
N PRO A 152 12.53 23.88 -16.77
CA PRO A 152 12.44 22.84 -17.80
C PRO A 152 13.86 22.38 -18.19
N THR A 153 14.29 21.26 -17.64
CA THR A 153 15.61 20.65 -17.87
C THR A 153 15.57 19.51 -18.90
N GLY A 154 14.51 19.47 -19.72
CA GLY A 154 14.30 18.38 -20.68
C GLY A 154 13.44 17.23 -20.15
N PHE A 155 13.08 17.24 -18.87
CA PHE A 155 12.03 16.41 -18.32
C PHE A 155 10.66 17.06 -18.50
N VAL A 156 9.61 16.25 -18.55
CA VAL A 156 8.24 16.76 -18.72
C VAL A 156 7.84 17.54 -17.48
N VAL A 157 7.84 18.88 -17.56
CA VAL A 157 7.22 19.70 -16.52
C VAL A 157 5.71 19.55 -16.67
N LEU A 158 5.08 18.92 -15.69
CA LEU A 158 3.63 18.74 -15.68
C LEU A 158 2.97 20.09 -15.41
N ASP A 159 2.06 20.51 -16.29
CA ASP A 159 1.27 21.73 -16.09
C ASP A 159 0.27 21.59 -14.94
N ASN A 160 -0.20 20.37 -14.69
CA ASN A 160 -1.13 20.03 -13.63
C ASN A 160 -0.69 18.71 -12.94
N PRO A 161 -1.08 18.50 -11.68
CA PRO A 161 -0.86 17.23 -11.01
C PRO A 161 -1.52 16.07 -11.76
N VAL A 162 -0.78 14.98 -11.89
CA VAL A 162 -1.27 13.75 -12.53
C VAL A 162 -0.99 12.54 -11.62
N VAL A 163 -1.89 11.58 -11.63
CA VAL A 163 -1.65 10.25 -11.08
C VAL A 163 -0.84 9.46 -12.10
N PRO A 164 0.43 9.14 -11.83
CA PRO A 164 1.24 8.33 -12.74
C PRO A 164 0.80 6.87 -12.70
N GLU A 165 1.12 6.11 -13.73
CA GLU A 165 0.87 4.66 -13.75
C GLU A 165 1.69 3.94 -12.66
N PHE A 166 2.96 4.32 -12.52
CA PHE A 166 3.91 3.75 -11.56
C PHE A 166 4.61 4.81 -10.73
N ILE A 167 4.92 4.46 -9.49
CA ILE A 167 5.87 5.15 -8.62
C ILE A 167 7.16 4.34 -8.60
N VAL A 168 8.31 4.99 -8.81
CA VAL A 168 9.61 4.36 -8.62
C VAL A 168 10.02 4.57 -7.17
N VAL A 169 9.98 3.51 -6.39
CA VAL A 169 10.33 3.51 -4.96
C VAL A 169 11.77 3.05 -4.79
N HIS A 170 12.61 3.90 -4.22
CA HIS A 170 13.96 3.56 -3.80
C HIS A 170 13.93 2.95 -2.41
N ASP A 171 14.33 1.69 -2.29
CA ASP A 171 14.18 0.92 -1.04
C ASP A 171 15.33 1.15 -0.06
N GLY A 172 15.51 2.41 0.32
CA GLY A 172 16.58 2.82 1.22
C GLY A 172 16.69 4.34 1.38
N LEU A 173 17.81 4.76 1.97
CA LEU A 173 18.16 6.18 2.05
C LEU A 173 18.48 6.73 0.65
N PRO A 174 18.20 8.01 0.35
CA PRO A 174 18.48 8.57 -0.98
C PRO A 174 19.93 8.41 -1.43
N SER A 175 20.88 8.37 -0.50
CA SER A 175 22.31 8.23 -0.77
C SER A 175 22.80 6.78 -0.92
N ASP A 176 21.93 5.80 -0.67
CA ASP A 176 22.30 4.39 -0.76
C ASP A 176 22.19 3.90 -2.22
N SER A 177 23.29 3.99 -2.95
CA SER A 177 23.32 3.54 -4.35
C SER A 177 23.22 2.01 -4.54
N SER A 178 23.25 1.23 -3.45
CA SER A 178 23.08 -0.23 -3.49
C SER A 178 21.62 -0.67 -3.33
N ALA A 179 20.75 0.23 -2.85
CA ALA A 179 19.35 -0.04 -2.66
C ALA A 179 18.61 -0.21 -4.01
N GLU A 180 17.65 -1.13 -4.03
CA GLU A 180 16.88 -1.42 -5.23
C GLU A 180 15.81 -0.35 -5.51
N ASN A 181 15.44 -0.22 -6.78
CA ASN A 181 14.33 0.63 -7.21
C ASN A 181 13.17 -0.25 -7.70
N TYR A 182 12.04 -0.17 -7.00
CA TYR A 182 10.83 -0.90 -7.37
C TYR A 182 9.86 -0.03 -8.18
N TRP A 183 9.39 -0.55 -9.31
CA TRP A 183 8.32 0.06 -10.11
C TRP A 183 6.98 -0.44 -9.58
N VAL A 184 6.28 0.40 -8.83
CA VAL A 184 5.07 0.02 -8.11
C VAL A 184 3.87 0.78 -8.70
N PRO A 185 2.77 0.11 -9.11
CA PRO A 185 1.56 0.80 -9.53
C PRO A 185 1.10 1.80 -8.46
N PHE A 186 0.66 3.00 -8.87
CA PHE A 186 0.36 4.09 -7.95
C PHE A 186 -0.57 3.67 -6.79
N LYS A 187 -1.70 3.05 -7.11
CA LYS A 187 -2.64 2.61 -6.07
C LYS A 187 -2.04 1.57 -5.13
N THR A 188 -1.26 0.63 -5.66
CA THR A 188 -0.57 -0.39 -4.87
C THR A 188 0.43 0.26 -3.91
N TYR A 189 1.15 1.29 -4.37
CA TYR A 189 2.05 2.07 -3.52
C TYR A 189 1.29 2.73 -2.36
N ILE A 190 0.19 3.45 -2.64
CA ILE A 190 -0.61 4.14 -1.60
C ILE A 190 -1.20 3.12 -0.60
N LYS A 191 -1.74 1.99 -1.09
CA LYS A 191 -2.26 0.91 -0.24
C LYS A 191 -1.19 0.32 0.67
N ASN A 192 0.00 0.10 0.14
CA ASN A 192 1.16 -0.43 0.89
C ASN A 192 1.57 0.55 1.99
N VAL A 193 1.79 1.82 1.65
CA VAL A 193 2.16 2.86 2.62
C VAL A 193 1.11 3.00 3.72
N ALA A 194 -0.16 3.17 3.35
CA ALA A 194 -1.23 3.30 4.32
C ALA A 194 -1.33 2.07 5.24
N SER A 195 -1.19 0.85 4.68
CA SER A 195 -1.16 -0.38 5.47
C SER A 195 0.10 -0.54 6.34
N SER A 196 1.16 0.24 6.09
CA SER A 196 2.39 0.26 6.90
C SER A 196 2.33 1.29 8.03
N GLU A 197 1.48 2.30 7.90
CA GLU A 197 1.54 3.52 8.70
C GLU A 197 0.29 3.82 9.52
N ILE A 198 -0.90 3.24 9.19
CA ILE A 198 -2.13 3.40 9.95
C ILE A 198 -2.85 2.06 10.14
N TYR A 199 -3.61 1.92 11.21
CA TYR A 199 -4.35 0.68 11.45
C TYR A 199 -5.69 0.66 10.70
N PRO A 200 -6.04 -0.45 10.03
CA PRO A 200 -7.32 -0.60 9.32
C PRO A 200 -8.53 -0.64 10.27
N THR A 201 -8.30 -0.83 11.56
CA THR A 201 -9.32 -0.84 12.62
C THR A 201 -9.77 0.57 13.06
N TRP A 202 -9.11 1.62 12.56
CA TRP A 202 -9.44 3.01 12.91
C TRP A 202 -10.74 3.48 12.22
N PRO A 203 -11.38 4.55 12.73
CA PRO A 203 -12.55 5.12 12.08
C PRO A 203 -12.29 5.40 10.60
N GLU A 204 -13.27 5.09 9.76
CA GLU A 204 -13.16 5.23 8.30
C GLU A 204 -12.74 6.65 7.89
N GLN A 205 -13.28 7.69 8.54
CA GLN A 205 -12.94 9.09 8.27
C GLN A 205 -11.48 9.42 8.60
N THR A 206 -10.92 8.76 9.61
CA THR A 206 -9.49 8.83 9.93
C THR A 206 -8.65 8.21 8.82
N ILE A 207 -9.07 7.05 8.31
CA ILE A 207 -8.37 6.38 7.19
C ILE A 207 -8.39 7.28 5.96
N TYR A 208 -9.56 7.89 5.61
CA TYR A 208 -9.66 8.85 4.50
C TYR A 208 -8.69 10.03 4.66
N ALA A 209 -8.65 10.66 5.84
CA ALA A 209 -7.76 11.79 6.09
C ALA A 209 -6.28 11.44 5.90
N ASN A 210 -5.83 10.32 6.45
CA ASN A 210 -4.45 9.85 6.30
C ASN A 210 -4.12 9.46 4.86
N VAL A 211 -5.01 8.75 4.18
CA VAL A 211 -4.83 8.35 2.77
C VAL A 211 -4.71 9.59 1.87
N ILE A 212 -5.56 10.61 2.05
CA ILE A 212 -5.47 11.85 1.25
C ILE A 212 -4.17 12.61 1.55
N ALA A 213 -3.69 12.61 2.79
CA ALA A 213 -2.39 13.20 3.13
C ALA A 213 -1.24 12.45 2.43
N ILE A 214 -1.24 11.11 2.47
CA ILE A 214 -0.25 10.26 1.76
C ILE A 214 -0.29 10.52 0.25
N ILE A 215 -1.49 10.60 -0.36
CA ILE A 215 -1.65 10.90 -1.79
C ILE A 215 -1.10 12.28 -2.11
N SER A 216 -1.44 13.30 -1.30
CA SER A 216 -0.99 14.68 -1.51
C SER A 216 0.53 14.79 -1.45
N PHE A 217 1.15 14.17 -0.47
CA PHE A 217 2.60 14.07 -0.35
C PHE A 217 3.23 13.38 -1.57
N THR A 218 2.70 12.21 -1.95
CA THR A 218 3.19 11.45 -3.09
C THR A 218 3.08 12.24 -4.39
N LEU A 219 1.93 12.89 -4.64
CA LEU A 219 1.72 13.72 -5.81
C LEU A 219 2.58 14.99 -5.80
N ASN A 220 2.96 15.52 -4.62
CA ASN A 220 3.95 16.59 -4.54
C ASN A 220 5.32 16.12 -5.04
N ARG A 221 5.77 14.91 -4.63
CA ARG A 221 7.04 14.33 -5.12
C ARG A 221 7.03 14.12 -6.63
N VAL A 222 5.91 13.64 -7.17
CA VAL A 222 5.72 13.47 -8.62
C VAL A 222 5.73 14.80 -9.35
N PHE A 223 4.92 15.76 -8.89
CA PHE A 223 4.73 17.04 -9.55
C PHE A 223 5.99 17.91 -9.56
N THR A 224 6.74 17.90 -8.46
CA THR A 224 7.98 18.67 -8.31
C THR A 224 9.21 17.93 -8.83
N GLU A 225 9.09 16.68 -9.23
CA GLU A 225 10.21 15.80 -9.60
C GLU A 225 11.38 15.86 -8.58
N TRP A 226 11.03 15.92 -7.30
CA TRP A 226 11.93 16.29 -6.21
C TRP A 226 13.28 15.59 -6.24
N TYR A 227 13.28 14.26 -6.33
CA TYR A 227 14.52 13.49 -6.38
C TYR A 227 15.21 13.54 -7.75
N ARG A 228 14.44 13.53 -8.83
CA ARG A 228 15.01 13.60 -10.19
C ARG A 228 15.76 14.91 -10.45
N ASN A 229 15.26 16.02 -9.90
CA ASN A 229 15.94 17.32 -9.97
C ASN A 229 17.25 17.36 -9.17
N GLN A 230 17.44 16.43 -8.24
CA GLN A 230 18.68 16.22 -7.50
C GLN A 230 19.61 15.19 -8.16
N GLY A 231 19.25 14.67 -9.36
CA GLY A 231 20.04 13.71 -10.11
C GLY A 231 19.76 12.24 -9.78
N TYR A 232 18.72 11.95 -8.98
CA TYR A 232 18.33 10.57 -8.68
C TYR A 232 17.39 10.01 -9.76
N ASN A 233 17.30 8.68 -9.86
CA ASN A 233 16.47 7.98 -10.86
C ASN A 233 15.19 7.35 -10.28
N PHE A 234 14.70 7.86 -9.14
CA PHE A 234 13.50 7.39 -8.46
C PHE A 234 12.56 8.55 -8.13
N THR A 235 11.32 8.21 -7.75
CA THR A 235 10.29 9.19 -7.42
C THR A 235 10.24 9.48 -5.92
N ILE A 236 10.44 8.46 -5.08
CA ILE A 236 10.23 8.49 -3.63
C ILE A 236 11.06 7.42 -2.95
N THR A 237 11.34 7.57 -1.65
CA THR A 237 12.05 6.56 -0.86
C THR A 237 11.09 5.70 -0.03
N SER A 238 11.57 4.56 0.49
CA SER A 238 10.82 3.68 1.39
C SER A 238 10.93 4.06 2.88
N THR A 239 11.60 5.17 3.20
CA THR A 239 11.98 5.53 4.57
C THR A 239 11.15 6.67 5.13
N THR A 240 10.60 6.50 6.35
CA THR A 240 9.70 7.47 6.99
C THR A 240 10.34 8.81 7.34
N ASN A 241 11.66 8.87 7.54
CA ASN A 241 12.36 10.13 7.79
C ASN A 241 12.45 11.04 6.56
N TYR A 242 12.44 10.48 5.36
CA TYR A 242 12.43 11.24 4.10
C TYR A 242 11.03 11.33 3.51
N ASP A 243 10.33 10.20 3.40
CA ASP A 243 9.05 10.08 2.72
C ASP A 243 8.06 9.21 3.51
N HIS A 244 7.79 8.00 3.05
CA HIS A 244 6.80 7.08 3.61
C HIS A 244 7.39 5.71 3.93
N LYS A 245 6.77 4.98 4.85
CA LYS A 245 7.11 3.57 5.06
C LYS A 245 6.50 2.71 3.95
N TYR A 246 7.30 2.38 2.98
CA TYR A 246 6.98 1.34 2.00
C TYR A 246 7.72 0.05 2.38
N ILE A 247 7.05 -1.11 2.31
CA ILE A 247 7.65 -2.42 2.54
C ILE A 247 7.30 -3.31 1.34
N HIS A 248 8.30 -3.75 0.59
CA HIS A 248 8.07 -4.53 -0.62
C HIS A 248 7.38 -5.86 -0.31
N ASN A 249 6.31 -6.20 -1.06
CA ASN A 249 5.50 -7.41 -0.91
C ASN A 249 4.78 -7.60 0.44
N ARG A 250 4.63 -6.55 1.28
CA ARG A 250 3.81 -6.66 2.47
C ARG A 250 2.33 -6.89 2.14
N ASN A 251 1.58 -7.46 3.08
CA ASN A 251 0.14 -7.58 3.00
C ASN A 251 -0.55 -6.21 3.08
N ILE A 252 -1.69 -6.09 2.43
CA ILE A 252 -2.54 -4.89 2.37
C ILE A 252 -3.87 -5.22 3.04
N PHE A 253 -4.50 -4.25 3.73
CA PHE A 253 -5.79 -4.43 4.39
C PHE A 253 -6.94 -3.96 3.48
N ASP A 254 -8.05 -4.71 3.47
CA ASP A 254 -9.20 -4.43 2.60
C ASP A 254 -9.85 -3.09 2.92
N GLU A 255 -9.99 -2.73 4.19
CA GLU A 255 -10.58 -1.48 4.65
C GLU A 255 -9.78 -0.27 4.12
N ILE A 256 -8.46 -0.33 4.18
CA ILE A 256 -7.56 0.66 3.58
C ILE A 256 -7.68 0.65 2.06
N SER A 257 -7.75 -0.53 1.46
CA SER A 257 -7.82 -0.71 0.01
C SER A 257 -9.05 -0.03 -0.59
N VAL A 258 -10.21 -0.16 0.06
CA VAL A 258 -11.48 0.47 -0.35
C VAL A 258 -11.36 1.99 -0.33
N VAL A 259 -10.81 2.55 0.75
CA VAL A 259 -10.62 4.00 0.88
C VAL A 259 -9.67 4.52 -0.21
N VAL A 260 -8.52 3.86 -0.41
CA VAL A 260 -7.58 4.26 -1.47
C VAL A 260 -8.23 4.21 -2.84
N ASP A 261 -8.98 3.15 -3.15
CA ASP A 261 -9.66 3.01 -4.44
C ASP A 261 -10.73 4.10 -4.67
N THR A 262 -11.28 4.66 -3.60
CA THR A 262 -12.28 5.75 -3.65
C THR A 262 -11.63 7.10 -3.92
N VAL A 263 -10.47 7.41 -3.31
CA VAL A 263 -9.88 8.77 -3.32
C VAL A 263 -8.50 8.85 -3.97
N PHE A 264 -8.04 7.84 -4.70
CA PHE A 264 -6.66 7.72 -5.20
C PHE A 264 -6.16 8.90 -6.05
N ASN A 265 -7.03 9.75 -6.57
CA ASN A 265 -6.69 10.97 -7.31
C ASN A 265 -7.01 12.26 -6.55
N THR A 266 -7.56 12.17 -5.34
CA THR A 266 -7.88 13.33 -4.50
C THR A 266 -6.65 13.78 -3.72
N PHE A 267 -6.36 15.08 -3.76
CA PHE A 267 -5.27 15.69 -3.01
C PHE A 267 -5.65 17.04 -2.43
N ILE A 268 -4.87 17.52 -1.46
CA ILE A 268 -5.01 18.86 -0.89
C ILE A 268 -3.93 19.79 -1.42
N LYS A 269 -4.29 21.07 -1.54
CA LYS A 269 -3.40 22.16 -1.96
C LYS A 269 -3.71 23.44 -1.20
N ARG A 270 -2.77 24.38 -1.16
CA ARG A 270 -2.98 25.71 -0.58
C ARG A 270 -3.02 26.79 -1.64
N PRO A 271 -3.97 27.76 -1.59
CA PRO A 271 -3.91 28.99 -2.34
C PRO A 271 -2.73 29.86 -1.84
N PRO A 272 -2.09 30.68 -2.69
CA PRO A 272 -2.34 30.93 -4.12
C PRO A 272 -1.58 30.01 -5.06
N THR A 273 -0.75 29.10 -4.58
CA THR A 273 0.06 28.17 -5.40
C THR A 273 -0.81 27.07 -5.97
N ALA A 274 -1.82 27.46 -6.72
CA ALA A 274 -3.01 26.69 -7.07
C ALA A 274 -2.79 25.37 -7.82
N ARG A 275 -1.56 25.02 -8.20
CA ARG A 275 -1.29 23.79 -8.96
C ARG A 275 -0.59 22.72 -8.15
N GLN A 276 0.36 23.11 -7.30
CA GLN A 276 1.18 22.16 -6.55
C GLN A 276 0.37 21.45 -5.45
N PRO A 277 0.37 20.10 -5.40
CA PRO A 277 -0.11 19.36 -4.24
C PRO A 277 0.66 19.78 -2.99
N LEU A 278 -0.02 19.85 -1.85
CA LEU A 278 0.63 20.13 -0.58
C LEU A 278 1.60 18.98 -0.25
N LEU A 279 2.83 19.31 0.16
CA LEU A 279 3.68 18.34 0.82
C LEU A 279 3.10 18.10 2.23
N ALA A 280 2.09 17.26 2.30
CA ALA A 280 1.32 16.99 3.51
C ALA A 280 2.12 16.10 4.45
N GLN A 281 3.14 16.67 5.11
CA GLN A 281 3.95 15.94 6.09
C GLN A 281 3.12 15.60 7.33
N TYR A 282 3.45 14.49 7.96
CA TYR A 282 2.81 13.98 9.17
C TYR A 282 3.79 13.14 9.98
N CYS A 283 3.43 12.83 11.23
CA CYS A 283 4.12 11.87 12.08
C CYS A 283 3.12 11.08 12.92
N ASP A 284 3.61 10.16 13.75
CA ASP A 284 2.73 9.38 14.62
C ASP A 284 2.09 10.25 15.73
N GLY A 285 2.77 11.27 16.23
CA GLY A 285 2.30 12.15 17.30
C GLY A 285 2.50 11.60 18.71
N GLN A 286 3.17 10.45 18.84
CA GLN A 286 3.51 9.82 20.11
C GLN A 286 5.02 9.70 20.28
N LYS A 287 5.67 8.92 19.44
CA LYS A 287 7.13 8.74 19.46
C LYS A 287 7.84 9.95 18.86
N THR A 288 7.24 10.56 17.86
CA THR A 288 7.73 11.76 17.19
C THR A 288 6.68 12.86 17.26
N GLN A 289 7.10 14.05 17.67
CA GLN A 289 6.27 15.25 17.65
C GLN A 289 6.57 16.04 16.37
N CYS A 290 5.53 16.53 15.70
CA CYS A 290 5.63 17.30 14.47
C CYS A 290 4.68 18.50 14.54
N PRO A 291 5.12 19.63 15.15
CA PRO A 291 4.32 20.84 15.21
C PRO A 291 3.91 21.29 13.81
N ASP A 292 2.68 21.80 13.68
CA ASP A 292 2.09 22.31 12.44
C ASP A 292 1.91 21.25 11.33
N GLN A 293 1.93 19.96 11.66
CA GLN A 293 1.69 18.84 10.75
C GLN A 293 0.62 17.93 11.35
N MET A 294 0.05 17.06 10.51
CA MET A 294 -0.89 16.07 10.98
C MET A 294 -0.19 15.01 11.84
N THR A 295 -0.82 14.67 12.97
CA THR A 295 -0.42 13.51 13.76
C THR A 295 -1.41 12.37 13.51
N GLN A 296 -0.91 11.16 13.27
CA GLN A 296 -1.76 10.00 12.97
C GLN A 296 -2.68 9.67 14.15
N TRP A 297 -2.16 9.60 15.37
CA TRP A 297 -2.99 9.40 16.56
C TRP A 297 -3.93 10.59 16.87
N GLY A 298 -3.53 11.81 16.52
CA GLY A 298 -4.41 12.98 16.62
C GLY A 298 -5.57 12.90 15.63
N SER A 299 -5.31 12.47 14.39
CA SER A 299 -6.35 12.25 13.40
C SER A 299 -7.36 11.16 13.83
N LYS A 300 -6.85 10.09 14.48
CA LYS A 300 -7.72 9.07 15.09
C LYS A 300 -8.59 9.65 16.20
N SER A 301 -8.00 10.43 17.10
CA SER A 301 -8.76 11.07 18.18
C SER A 301 -9.89 11.97 17.67
N LEU A 302 -9.68 12.69 16.57
CA LEU A 302 -10.73 13.49 15.93
C LEU A 302 -11.79 12.61 15.27
N GLY A 303 -11.38 11.54 14.59
CA GLY A 303 -12.30 10.57 13.99
C GLY A 303 -13.19 9.89 15.03
N ASP A 304 -12.64 9.53 16.21
CA ASP A 304 -13.42 8.98 17.34
C ASP A 304 -14.45 9.99 17.89
N GLN A 305 -14.19 11.30 17.76
CA GLN A 305 -15.12 12.38 18.12
C GLN A 305 -16.15 12.67 17.02
N GLY A 306 -16.11 11.95 15.89
CA GLY A 306 -17.06 12.08 14.79
C GLY A 306 -16.72 13.14 13.74
N TYR A 307 -15.50 13.67 13.74
CA TYR A 307 -15.05 14.57 12.68
C TYR A 307 -14.93 13.80 11.36
N ASN A 308 -15.35 14.43 10.26
CA ASN A 308 -15.12 13.89 8.92
C ASN A 308 -13.70 14.19 8.44
N TYR A 309 -13.27 13.53 7.34
CA TYR A 309 -11.91 13.64 6.84
C TYR A 309 -11.52 15.06 6.40
N GLU A 310 -12.46 15.87 5.91
CA GLU A 310 -12.20 17.28 5.55
C GLU A 310 -11.91 18.13 6.78
N GLU A 311 -12.71 17.95 7.83
CA GLU A 311 -12.53 18.64 9.10
C GLU A 311 -11.22 18.23 9.75
N ILE A 312 -10.85 16.93 9.74
CA ILE A 312 -9.58 16.43 10.24
C ILE A 312 -8.42 17.07 9.48
N LEU A 313 -8.44 17.07 8.16
CA LEU A 313 -7.37 17.67 7.36
C LEU A 313 -7.27 19.18 7.53
N LYS A 314 -8.40 19.90 7.63
CA LYS A 314 -8.41 21.33 7.94
C LYS A 314 -7.87 21.65 9.32
N TYR A 315 -8.16 20.83 10.31
CA TYR A 315 -7.63 21.00 11.68
C TYR A 315 -6.10 21.04 11.69
N PHE A 316 -5.45 20.16 10.95
CA PHE A 316 -3.98 20.06 10.94
C PHE A 316 -3.31 20.95 9.90
N TYR A 317 -3.88 21.10 8.72
CA TYR A 317 -3.25 21.85 7.62
C TYR A 317 -3.86 23.24 7.40
N GLY A 318 -4.86 23.62 8.20
CA GLY A 318 -5.51 24.94 8.18
C GLY A 318 -6.75 25.00 7.28
N ASP A 319 -7.65 25.90 7.62
CA ASP A 319 -8.96 26.07 6.92
C ASP A 319 -8.82 26.49 5.45
N ASN A 320 -7.67 27.00 5.06
CA ASN A 320 -7.39 27.48 3.71
C ASN A 320 -6.89 26.39 2.74
N ILE A 321 -6.89 25.12 3.12
CA ILE A 321 -6.63 24.04 2.17
C ILE A 321 -7.81 23.86 1.23
N LEU A 322 -7.51 23.47 0.00
CA LEU A 322 -8.50 23.11 -1.02
C LEU A 322 -8.31 21.65 -1.45
N PHE A 323 -9.40 20.94 -1.60
CA PHE A 323 -9.42 19.61 -2.21
C PHE A 323 -9.46 19.75 -3.73
N ALA A 324 -8.72 18.92 -4.42
CA ALA A 324 -8.65 18.88 -5.86
C ALA A 324 -8.43 17.44 -6.35
N GLU A 325 -8.70 17.20 -7.62
CA GLU A 325 -8.46 15.91 -8.26
C GLU A 325 -7.32 16.04 -9.28
N ALA A 326 -6.40 15.07 -9.21
CA ALA A 326 -5.33 14.94 -10.20
C ALA A 326 -5.85 14.24 -11.46
N GLN A 327 -5.32 14.62 -12.61
CA GLN A 327 -5.60 13.93 -13.86
C GLN A 327 -5.05 12.50 -13.81
N ILE A 328 -5.81 11.54 -14.33
CA ILE A 328 -5.39 10.15 -14.40
C ILE A 328 -4.77 9.91 -15.75
N VAL A 329 -3.51 9.45 -15.80
CA VAL A 329 -2.89 9.04 -17.06
C VAL A 329 -3.54 7.78 -17.61
N SER A 330 -3.51 7.63 -18.94
CA SER A 330 -4.05 6.44 -19.61
C SER A 330 -3.38 5.18 -19.08
N GLY A 331 -4.17 4.18 -18.67
CA GLY A 331 -3.67 2.91 -18.14
C GLY A 331 -3.87 2.72 -16.64
N VAL A 332 -4.08 3.79 -15.86
CA VAL A 332 -4.42 3.63 -14.43
C VAL A 332 -5.88 3.14 -14.30
N PRO A 333 -6.14 1.94 -13.76
CA PRO A 333 -7.50 1.45 -13.61
C PRO A 333 -8.31 2.33 -12.65
N VAL A 334 -9.48 2.77 -13.10
CA VAL A 334 -10.48 3.41 -12.23
C VAL A 334 -11.22 2.30 -11.48
N SER A 335 -11.10 2.23 -10.17
CA SER A 335 -11.67 1.12 -9.37
C SER A 335 -13.13 1.32 -9.03
N PHE A 336 -13.56 2.58 -8.85
CA PHE A 336 -14.96 2.90 -8.54
C PHE A 336 -15.54 3.82 -9.60
N LEU A 337 -16.70 3.45 -10.12
CA LEU A 337 -17.35 4.16 -11.23
C LEU A 337 -18.32 5.26 -10.74
N GLY A 338 -18.37 5.53 -9.45
CA GLY A 338 -19.23 6.54 -8.85
C GLY A 338 -20.73 6.20 -8.85
N THR A 339 -21.11 5.00 -9.29
CA THR A 339 -22.52 4.57 -9.38
C THR A 339 -22.62 3.05 -9.19
N THR A 340 -23.65 2.62 -8.50
CA THR A 340 -24.01 1.20 -8.42
C THR A 340 -24.54 0.73 -9.77
N LEU A 341 -24.05 -0.40 -10.26
CA LEU A 341 -24.51 -1.03 -11.49
C LEU A 341 -25.40 -2.22 -11.16
N GLU A 342 -26.54 -2.30 -11.84
CA GLU A 342 -27.54 -3.36 -11.73
C GLU A 342 -27.78 -4.01 -13.08
N ILE A 343 -28.52 -5.12 -13.10
CA ILE A 343 -28.96 -5.76 -14.34
C ILE A 343 -29.83 -4.77 -15.12
N GLY A 344 -29.42 -4.45 -16.35
CA GLY A 344 -30.09 -3.45 -17.20
C GLY A 344 -29.42 -2.08 -17.21
N SER A 345 -28.40 -1.81 -16.36
CA SER A 345 -27.57 -0.59 -16.44
C SER A 345 -26.91 -0.45 -17.81
N LYS A 346 -26.81 0.80 -18.30
CA LYS A 346 -26.21 1.12 -19.61
C LYS A 346 -25.29 2.35 -19.50
N GLY A 347 -24.45 2.52 -20.50
CA GLY A 347 -23.59 3.72 -20.63
C GLY A 347 -22.13 3.46 -20.34
N THR A 348 -21.36 4.56 -20.15
CA THR A 348 -19.90 4.51 -19.96
C THR A 348 -19.46 3.63 -18.78
N PRO A 349 -20.11 3.69 -17.59
CA PRO A 349 -19.71 2.82 -16.49
C PRO A 349 -19.79 1.33 -16.82
N VAL A 350 -20.86 0.91 -17.50
CA VAL A 350 -21.02 -0.50 -17.93
C VAL A 350 -19.92 -0.90 -18.91
N ARG A 351 -19.64 -0.05 -19.91
CA ARG A 351 -18.57 -0.27 -20.88
C ARG A 351 -17.21 -0.38 -20.22
N THR A 352 -16.94 0.43 -19.20
CA THR A 352 -15.68 0.39 -18.44
C THR A 352 -15.50 -0.96 -17.76
N ILE A 353 -16.55 -1.47 -17.07
CA ILE A 353 -16.50 -2.80 -16.44
C ILE A 353 -16.33 -3.91 -17.51
N GLN A 354 -17.07 -3.82 -18.62
CA GLN A 354 -16.94 -4.79 -19.71
C GLN A 354 -15.51 -4.83 -20.27
N ASN A 355 -14.90 -3.67 -20.49
CA ASN A 355 -13.51 -3.59 -20.96
C ASN A 355 -12.52 -4.17 -19.92
N GLN A 356 -12.72 -3.91 -18.63
CA GLN A 356 -11.90 -4.48 -17.57
C GLN A 356 -12.06 -6.01 -17.50
N LEU A 357 -13.29 -6.52 -17.56
CA LEU A 357 -13.55 -7.96 -17.59
C LEU A 357 -12.93 -8.63 -18.83
N ASN A 358 -13.00 -7.98 -19.99
CA ASN A 358 -12.39 -8.48 -21.21
C ASN A 358 -10.85 -8.46 -21.14
N ALA A 359 -10.25 -7.46 -20.48
CA ALA A 359 -8.81 -7.42 -20.21
C ALA A 359 -8.40 -8.57 -19.28
N ILE A 360 -9.18 -8.81 -18.22
CA ILE A 360 -8.98 -9.96 -17.32
C ILE A 360 -9.11 -11.27 -18.08
N SER A 361 -10.14 -11.43 -18.94
CA SER A 361 -10.36 -12.62 -19.76
C SER A 361 -9.18 -12.97 -20.67
N ASN A 362 -8.36 -12.00 -21.07
CA ASN A 362 -7.14 -12.26 -21.85
C ASN A 362 -6.08 -13.03 -21.05
N SER A 363 -6.00 -12.78 -19.74
CA SER A 363 -5.09 -13.48 -18.81
C SER A 363 -5.73 -14.72 -18.19
N TYR A 364 -7.07 -14.79 -18.18
CA TYR A 364 -7.87 -15.86 -17.59
C TYR A 364 -8.89 -16.37 -18.59
N PRO A 365 -8.50 -17.28 -19.52
CA PRO A 365 -9.38 -17.75 -20.60
C PRO A 365 -10.67 -18.45 -20.13
N ALA A 366 -10.73 -18.89 -18.86
CA ALA A 366 -11.93 -19.46 -18.28
C ALA A 366 -13.04 -18.41 -18.03
N ILE A 367 -12.71 -17.10 -18.01
CA ILE A 367 -13.69 -16.03 -17.93
C ILE A 367 -14.13 -15.65 -19.33
N PRO A 368 -15.42 -15.84 -19.70
CA PRO A 368 -15.89 -15.49 -21.02
C PRO A 368 -15.82 -13.98 -21.26
N LYS A 369 -15.50 -13.59 -22.49
CA LYS A 369 -15.58 -12.18 -22.88
C LYS A 369 -17.01 -11.71 -22.83
N VAL A 370 -17.20 -10.47 -22.34
CA VAL A 370 -18.51 -9.80 -22.29
C VAL A 370 -18.62 -8.78 -23.42
N ALA A 371 -19.81 -8.68 -24.01
CA ALA A 371 -20.11 -7.81 -25.17
C ALA A 371 -20.50 -6.40 -24.72
#